data_038e84ae59d4dea6e8e3a35f4ff3be66
#
_entry.id   038e84ae59d4dea6e8e3a35f4ff3be66
#
_cell.length_a   1.000
_cell.length_b   1.000
_cell.length_c   1.000
_cell.angle_alpha   90.00
_cell.angle_beta   90.00
_cell.angle_gamma   90.00
#
_symmetry.space_group_name_H-M   'P 1'
#
loop_
_entity.id
_entity.type
_entity.pdbx_description
1 polymer ?
#
loop_
_entity_poly.entity_id
_entity_poly.type
_entity_poly.pdbx_seq_one_letter_code
_entity_poly.pdbx_strand_id
1 'polypeptide(L)'
;MENENNELHDWEKNPHLYLTDSDGSFVLKKDGTPKKKSGRPKGATSHYYYSRGQKAKQKSRRAIRQKQKAIERVERQLKSKRNSLKKTTKVLAKLEDESQKPTNEGKIVTEDDLSLIPKAVQDEINKGSHVVFHANEGPQTQFLAADEKDVLYGGAAGGGKSYAMLVDPLRYAHKKAHRALILRRSMPELRELIDKSRELYPQAFPGCKFREVEKVWNFPSGAKIEFGFLERDADVYRYQGQAYSWIGFDEITHLPTEFGWNYLASRLRTTDPEIKTYLRCTANPGGIGAHWVKKRYVDSNSPNESFIGDDGLTRKFIPARLTDNPYLAKDGIYEQMLMSLPPVQRKQLLEGNWDVNEGAAFVEFDPDIHIVAPFSIPITWERIKGIDYGYASESACVWGAMDKVDGTLIIYRELYRKGLTGYDLGCIITDMEMEDPLSVPGVLDTSAWARTGTTGPTVGESLVKQGHKLRRADKNRIQGKIQIHEYLKVQPNGRPRLQIFNTCPNLIKELQSIPLDKRNPEDVDTHAADHAYDALRYLIMSRPRINNPIDNLRQFHRESIYKPSDDTFGY
;
A
#
# COMPACT_ATOMS: atom_id res chain seq x y z
N MET A 1 37.41 -75.70 6.41
CA MET A 1 38.45 -75.52 5.36
C MET A 1 37.87 -74.53 4.39
N GLU A 2 38.63 -73.59 4.07
CA GLU A 2 38.64 -72.44 3.12
C GLU A 2 38.36 -71.11 3.75
N ASN A 3 39.51 -70.46 4.03
CA ASN A 3 39.64 -69.04 4.26
C ASN A 3 39.33 -68.27 2.93
N GLU A 4 38.22 -67.64 2.80
CA GLU A 4 38.08 -66.53 1.82
C GLU A 4 38.65 -65.26 2.44
N ASN A 5 39.89 -64.95 2.03
CA ASN A 5 40.47 -63.63 2.20
C ASN A 5 39.62 -62.62 1.45
N ASN A 6 38.72 -61.97 2.14
CA ASN A 6 37.95 -60.84 1.62
C ASN A 6 38.85 -59.59 1.64
N GLU A 7 39.82 -59.49 0.70
CA GLU A 7 40.59 -58.28 0.49
C GLU A 7 39.72 -57.27 -0.21
N LEU A 8 39.29 -56.24 0.54
CA LEU A 8 38.56 -55.08 0.01
C LEU A 8 39.33 -54.50 -1.20
N HIS A 9 38.62 -54.23 -2.27
CA HIS A 9 39.18 -53.62 -3.47
C HIS A 9 39.77 -52.24 -3.18
N ASP A 10 40.77 -51.78 -3.98
CA ASP A 10 41.47 -50.49 -3.77
C ASP A 10 40.53 -49.28 -3.76
N TRP A 11 39.41 -49.32 -4.47
CA TRP A 11 38.40 -48.27 -4.45
C TRP A 11 37.55 -48.25 -3.18
N GLU A 12 37.40 -49.36 -2.51
CA GLU A 12 36.68 -49.45 -1.23
C GLU A 12 37.54 -48.93 -0.09
N LYS A 13 38.85 -49.20 -0.17
CA LYS A 13 39.85 -48.67 0.78
C LYS A 13 40.12 -47.16 0.58
N ASN A 14 40.05 -46.67 -0.66
CA ASN A 14 40.43 -45.30 -1.04
C ASN A 14 39.40 -44.63 -1.96
N PRO A 15 38.13 -44.48 -1.57
CA PRO A 15 37.05 -43.96 -2.44
C PRO A 15 37.32 -42.56 -2.95
N HIS A 16 38.07 -41.75 -2.21
CA HIS A 16 38.41 -40.37 -2.57
C HIS A 16 39.33 -40.23 -3.80
N LEU A 17 39.96 -41.32 -4.24
CA LEU A 17 40.82 -41.35 -5.42
C LEU A 17 40.08 -41.65 -6.72
N TYR A 18 38.78 -41.93 -6.66
CA TYR A 18 37.98 -42.34 -7.80
C TYR A 18 36.93 -41.27 -8.15
N LEU A 19 36.47 -41.25 -9.39
CA LEU A 19 35.43 -40.32 -9.85
C LEU A 19 34.06 -40.86 -9.43
N THR A 20 33.25 -39.96 -8.85
CA THR A 20 31.84 -40.22 -8.54
C THR A 20 30.96 -39.28 -9.37
N ASP A 21 29.75 -39.68 -9.71
CA ASP A 21 28.72 -38.89 -10.32
C ASP A 21 27.97 -38.00 -9.30
N SER A 22 26.91 -37.33 -9.74
CA SER A 22 26.10 -36.44 -8.89
C SER A 22 25.39 -37.16 -7.73
N ASP A 23 25.16 -38.46 -7.85
CA ASP A 23 24.45 -39.29 -6.86
C ASP A 23 25.40 -39.96 -5.87
N GLY A 24 26.71 -39.73 -6.02
CA GLY A 24 27.74 -40.32 -5.19
C GLY A 24 28.21 -41.71 -5.64
N SER A 25 27.69 -42.26 -6.72
CA SER A 25 28.07 -43.54 -7.29
C SER A 25 29.38 -43.46 -8.08
N PHE A 26 30.18 -44.53 -8.10
CA PHE A 26 31.44 -44.52 -8.86
C PHE A 26 31.20 -44.54 -10.37
N VAL A 27 31.89 -43.66 -11.09
CA VAL A 27 31.93 -43.68 -12.56
C VAL A 27 32.76 -44.88 -13.01
N LEU A 28 32.13 -45.82 -13.71
CA LEU A 28 32.77 -47.07 -14.15
C LEU A 28 33.51 -46.92 -15.49
N LYS A 29 34.54 -47.70 -15.69
CA LYS A 29 35.17 -47.94 -17.00
C LYS A 29 34.35 -48.98 -17.77
N LYS A 30 34.73 -49.23 -19.03
CA LYS A 30 34.12 -50.27 -19.88
C LYS A 30 34.29 -51.70 -19.33
N ASP A 31 35.28 -51.93 -18.47
CA ASP A 31 35.57 -53.21 -17.80
C ASP A 31 34.81 -53.37 -16.46
N GLY A 32 33.94 -52.44 -16.10
CA GLY A 32 33.14 -52.48 -14.87
C GLY A 32 33.88 -51.97 -13.61
N THR A 33 35.15 -51.60 -13.70
CA THR A 33 35.93 -51.10 -12.54
C THR A 33 35.76 -49.59 -12.38
N PRO A 34 35.78 -49.05 -11.12
CA PRO A 34 35.69 -47.61 -10.90
C PRO A 34 36.83 -46.81 -11.54
N LYS A 35 36.47 -45.66 -12.11
CA LYS A 35 37.40 -44.79 -12.83
C LYS A 35 38.20 -43.93 -11.85
N LYS A 36 39.53 -44.14 -11.80
CA LYS A 36 40.45 -43.35 -10.95
C LYS A 36 40.47 -41.90 -11.43
N LYS A 37 40.49 -40.94 -10.50
CA LYS A 37 40.71 -39.53 -10.81
C LYS A 37 42.05 -39.36 -11.49
N SER A 38 42.13 -38.67 -12.61
CA SER A 38 43.37 -38.42 -13.34
C SER A 38 44.41 -37.77 -12.41
N GLY A 39 45.61 -38.30 -12.44
CA GLY A 39 46.69 -37.88 -11.56
C GLY A 39 47.10 -36.42 -11.73
N ARG A 40 48.02 -36.02 -10.88
CA ARG A 40 48.62 -34.69 -10.73
C ARG A 40 48.89 -34.00 -12.09
N PRO A 41 48.43 -32.76 -12.30
CA PRO A 41 48.79 -31.99 -13.52
C PRO A 41 50.30 -31.90 -13.68
N LYS A 42 50.78 -32.18 -14.88
CA LYS A 42 52.24 -32.07 -15.20
C LYS A 42 52.69 -30.62 -14.94
N GLY A 43 53.69 -30.46 -14.03
CA GLY A 43 54.29 -29.14 -13.73
C GLY A 43 53.99 -28.54 -12.34
N ALA A 44 53.14 -29.16 -11.52
CA ALA A 44 52.89 -28.63 -10.18
C ALA A 44 53.86 -29.20 -9.12
N THR A 45 54.55 -28.30 -8.43
CA THR A 45 55.46 -28.67 -7.34
C THR A 45 54.68 -29.09 -6.07
N SER A 46 55.26 -29.96 -5.24
CA SER A 46 54.67 -30.41 -3.99
C SER A 46 54.22 -29.27 -3.05
N HIS A 47 54.95 -28.17 -3.07
CA HIS A 47 54.68 -26.98 -2.26
C HIS A 47 53.41 -26.24 -2.70
N TYR A 48 53.09 -26.26 -4.01
CA TYR A 48 51.88 -25.60 -4.53
C TYR A 48 50.58 -26.28 -4.07
N TYR A 49 50.55 -27.58 -4.06
CA TYR A 49 49.39 -28.33 -3.58
C TYR A 49 49.17 -28.22 -2.07
N TYR A 50 50.27 -28.21 -1.28
CA TYR A 50 50.20 -28.06 0.17
C TYR A 50 49.65 -26.69 0.58
N SER A 51 50.10 -25.62 -0.08
CA SER A 51 49.61 -24.25 0.18
C SER A 51 48.14 -24.03 -0.25
N ARG A 52 47.71 -24.68 -1.34
CA ARG A 52 46.30 -24.59 -1.82
C ARG A 52 45.34 -25.36 -0.90
N GLY A 53 45.77 -26.53 -0.40
CA GLY A 53 45.05 -27.32 0.60
C GLY A 53 44.89 -26.58 1.94
N GLN A 54 45.92 -25.89 2.39
CA GLN A 54 45.86 -25.07 3.61
C GLN A 54 44.93 -23.85 3.45
N LYS A 55 44.99 -23.14 2.31
CA LYS A 55 44.08 -22.01 2.02
C LYS A 55 42.63 -22.46 1.93
N ALA A 56 42.34 -23.62 1.34
CA ALA A 56 41.02 -24.21 1.29
C ALA A 56 40.50 -24.58 2.68
N LYS A 57 41.31 -25.24 3.51
CA LYS A 57 40.98 -25.56 4.91
C LYS A 57 40.74 -24.31 5.76
N GLN A 58 41.51 -23.23 5.54
CA GLN A 58 41.35 -21.96 6.23
C GLN A 58 40.07 -21.25 5.82
N LYS A 59 39.71 -21.29 4.52
CA LYS A 59 38.43 -20.72 4.00
C LYS A 59 37.23 -21.48 4.56
N SER A 60 37.27 -22.83 4.61
CA SER A 60 36.23 -23.64 5.24
C SER A 60 36.09 -23.35 6.73
N ARG A 61 37.21 -23.26 7.48
CA ARG A 61 37.16 -22.91 8.92
C ARG A 61 36.58 -21.52 9.17
N ARG A 62 36.88 -20.52 8.30
CA ARG A 62 36.27 -19.19 8.38
C ARG A 62 34.76 -19.23 8.11
N ALA A 63 34.32 -19.98 7.10
CA ALA A 63 32.89 -20.13 6.77
C ALA A 63 32.12 -20.84 7.90
N ILE A 64 32.69 -21.90 8.51
CA ILE A 64 32.10 -22.57 9.66
C ILE A 64 31.97 -21.61 10.85
N ARG A 65 33.02 -20.84 11.15
CA ARG A 65 33.00 -19.87 12.25
C ARG A 65 31.98 -18.71 12.03
N GLN A 66 31.78 -18.31 10.78
CA GLN A 66 30.72 -17.33 10.43
C GLN A 66 29.31 -17.92 10.62
N LYS A 67 29.09 -19.18 10.19
CA LYS A 67 27.81 -19.87 10.40
C LYS A 67 27.52 -20.08 11.88
N GLN A 68 28.53 -20.46 12.69
CA GLN A 68 28.37 -20.56 14.14
C GLN A 68 27.99 -19.25 14.80
N LYS A 69 28.63 -18.13 14.44
CA LYS A 69 28.23 -16.80 14.93
C LYS A 69 26.83 -16.38 14.51
N ALA A 70 26.41 -16.76 13.30
CA ALA A 70 25.05 -16.51 12.83
C ALA A 70 24.02 -17.33 13.63
N ILE A 71 24.30 -18.60 13.91
CA ILE A 71 23.46 -19.47 14.76
C ILE A 71 23.34 -18.88 16.17
N GLU A 72 24.44 -18.52 16.81
CA GLU A 72 24.40 -17.90 18.14
C GLU A 72 23.62 -16.58 18.19
N ARG A 73 23.64 -15.82 17.09
CA ARG A 73 22.82 -14.60 16.97
C ARG A 73 21.33 -14.91 16.90
N VAL A 74 20.96 -15.91 16.10
CA VAL A 74 19.56 -16.38 15.97
C VAL A 74 19.07 -16.97 17.29
N GLU A 75 19.89 -17.76 17.99
CA GLU A 75 19.54 -18.31 19.30
C GLU A 75 19.31 -17.23 20.36
N ARG A 76 20.14 -16.17 20.38
CA ARG A 76 19.89 -15.00 21.26
C ARG A 76 18.58 -14.28 20.94
N GLN A 77 18.27 -14.11 19.64
CA GLN A 77 17.01 -13.53 19.22
C GLN A 77 15.80 -14.39 19.57
N LEU A 78 15.91 -15.71 19.39
CA LEU A 78 14.88 -16.67 19.79
C LEU A 78 14.67 -16.68 21.31
N LYS A 79 15.75 -16.62 22.10
CA LYS A 79 15.66 -16.53 23.56
C LYS A 79 14.98 -15.24 24.01
N SER A 80 15.27 -14.11 23.38
CA SER A 80 14.60 -12.83 23.63
C SER A 80 13.12 -12.88 23.29
N LYS A 81 12.76 -13.39 22.08
CA LYS A 81 11.35 -13.57 21.67
C LYS A 81 10.59 -14.54 22.57
N ARG A 82 11.23 -15.63 23.03
CA ARG A 82 10.63 -16.59 23.94
C ARG A 82 10.36 -15.99 25.32
N ASN A 83 11.22 -15.08 25.79
CA ASN A 83 11.01 -14.35 27.06
C ASN A 83 9.89 -13.31 26.90
N SER A 84 9.82 -12.62 25.77
CA SER A 84 8.72 -11.72 25.45
C SER A 84 7.38 -12.48 25.39
N LEU A 85 7.36 -13.63 24.67
CA LEU A 85 6.18 -14.50 24.59
C LEU A 85 5.70 -14.97 25.97
N LYS A 86 6.64 -15.40 26.85
CA LYS A 86 6.30 -15.78 28.25
C LYS A 86 5.71 -14.62 29.06
N LYS A 87 6.16 -13.36 28.83
CA LYS A 87 5.55 -12.19 29.45
C LYS A 87 4.13 -11.97 28.92
N THR A 88 3.93 -12.05 27.61
CA THR A 88 2.62 -11.91 26.97
C THR A 88 1.66 -13.02 27.41
N THR A 89 2.14 -14.28 27.49
CA THR A 89 1.32 -15.40 27.97
C THR A 89 0.93 -15.24 29.45
N LYS A 90 1.82 -14.67 30.28
CA LYS A 90 1.47 -14.34 31.68
C LYS A 90 0.43 -13.23 31.79
N VAL A 91 0.48 -12.25 30.88
CA VAL A 91 -0.54 -11.18 30.82
C VAL A 91 -1.86 -11.74 30.31
N LEU A 92 -1.83 -12.59 29.27
CA LEU A 92 -3.02 -13.27 28.76
C LEU A 92 -3.65 -14.20 29.81
N ALA A 93 -2.84 -15.00 30.52
CA ALA A 93 -3.35 -15.84 31.61
C ALA A 93 -3.95 -15.05 32.77
N LYS A 94 -3.45 -13.82 33.07
CA LYS A 94 -4.10 -12.93 34.02
C LYS A 94 -5.42 -12.38 33.49
N LEU A 95 -5.48 -12.04 32.19
CA LEU A 95 -6.71 -11.56 31.54
C LEU A 95 -7.75 -12.70 31.40
N GLU A 96 -7.30 -13.94 31.15
CA GLU A 96 -8.17 -15.13 31.12
C GLU A 96 -8.71 -15.49 32.51
N ASP A 97 -7.90 -15.34 33.58
CA ASP A 97 -8.35 -15.55 34.96
C ASP A 97 -9.33 -14.46 35.42
N GLU A 98 -9.18 -13.23 34.92
CA GLU A 98 -10.17 -12.15 35.12
C GLU A 98 -11.43 -12.33 34.26
N SER A 99 -11.33 -13.01 33.10
CA SER A 99 -12.48 -13.30 32.23
C SER A 99 -13.28 -14.56 32.62
N GLN A 100 -12.72 -15.45 33.43
CA GLN A 100 -13.39 -16.70 33.88
C GLN A 100 -14.21 -16.57 35.16
N LYS A 101 -14.35 -15.38 35.72
CA LYS A 101 -15.40 -15.18 36.72
C LYS A 101 -16.76 -15.15 36.01
N PRO A 102 -17.70 -16.02 36.34
CA PRO A 102 -19.04 -16.00 35.74
C PRO A 102 -19.77 -14.75 36.24
N THR A 103 -19.66 -13.65 35.50
CA THR A 103 -20.51 -12.49 35.71
C THR A 103 -21.76 -12.63 34.87
N ASN A 104 -22.67 -13.49 35.35
CA ASN A 104 -24.08 -13.47 34.97
C ASN A 104 -24.88 -12.47 35.83
N GLU A 105 -24.23 -11.42 36.27
CA GLU A 105 -24.86 -10.20 36.76
C GLU A 105 -24.64 -9.16 35.67
N GLY A 106 -25.76 -8.63 35.14
CA GLY A 106 -25.70 -7.57 34.13
C GLY A 106 -24.70 -6.50 34.58
N LYS A 107 -23.80 -6.06 33.68
CA LYS A 107 -22.84 -5.00 33.98
C LYS A 107 -23.59 -3.89 34.68
N ILE A 108 -23.31 -3.70 35.96
CA ILE A 108 -23.79 -2.54 36.71
C ILE A 108 -23.12 -1.37 36.02
N VAL A 109 -23.91 -0.57 35.30
CA VAL A 109 -23.46 0.67 34.68
C VAL A 109 -22.94 1.55 35.80
N THR A 110 -21.66 1.85 35.82
CA THR A 110 -21.08 2.72 36.85
C THR A 110 -21.63 4.14 36.68
N GLU A 111 -21.64 4.96 37.74
CA GLU A 111 -22.05 6.37 37.63
C GLU A 111 -21.26 7.13 36.56
N ASP A 112 -20.00 6.77 36.40
CA ASP A 112 -19.12 7.29 35.35
C ASP A 112 -19.56 6.91 33.92
N ASP A 113 -20.10 5.69 33.74
CA ASP A 113 -20.64 5.25 32.43
C ASP A 113 -21.97 5.94 32.13
N LEU A 114 -22.80 6.23 33.13
CA LEU A 114 -24.04 6.97 32.97
C LEU A 114 -23.82 8.39 32.43
N SER A 115 -22.71 9.02 32.79
CA SER A 115 -22.35 10.37 32.28
C SER A 115 -22.08 10.42 30.79
N LEU A 116 -21.71 9.28 30.17
CA LEU A 116 -21.42 9.15 28.74
C LEU A 116 -22.68 8.84 27.92
N ILE A 117 -23.79 8.53 28.58
CA ILE A 117 -25.06 8.16 27.92
C ILE A 117 -25.89 9.43 27.70
N PRO A 118 -26.46 9.67 26.49
CA PRO A 118 -27.36 10.79 26.26
C PRO A 118 -28.50 10.87 27.26
N LYS A 119 -28.83 12.06 27.73
CA LYS A 119 -29.83 12.28 28.79
C LYS A 119 -31.19 11.62 28.49
N ALA A 120 -31.65 11.67 27.23
CA ALA A 120 -32.88 11.01 26.81
C ALA A 120 -32.84 9.48 27.02
N VAL A 121 -31.68 8.87 26.86
CA VAL A 121 -31.49 7.41 27.10
C VAL A 121 -31.39 7.12 28.59
N GLN A 122 -30.76 8.00 29.38
CA GLN A 122 -30.76 7.91 30.86
C GLN A 122 -32.18 7.97 31.40
N ASP A 123 -33.02 8.85 30.86
CA ASP A 123 -34.43 8.99 31.26
C ASP A 123 -35.23 7.71 30.98
N GLU A 124 -34.96 7.04 29.84
CA GLU A 124 -35.59 5.75 29.51
C GLU A 124 -35.11 4.61 30.44
N ILE A 125 -33.83 4.55 30.76
CA ILE A 125 -33.28 3.59 31.73
C ILE A 125 -33.91 3.81 33.11
N ASN A 126 -34.02 5.06 33.53
CA ASN A 126 -34.65 5.43 34.82
C ASN A 126 -36.17 5.08 34.89
N LYS A 127 -36.85 4.99 33.73
CA LYS A 127 -38.22 4.50 33.60
C LYS A 127 -38.31 2.98 33.63
N GLY A 128 -37.19 2.24 33.76
CA GLY A 128 -37.12 0.79 33.75
C GLY A 128 -37.07 0.15 32.35
N SER A 129 -36.84 0.93 31.31
CA SER A 129 -36.65 0.41 29.95
C SER A 129 -35.31 -0.33 29.83
N HIS A 130 -35.31 -1.54 29.25
CA HIS A 130 -34.09 -2.29 28.96
C HIS A 130 -33.47 -1.79 27.68
N VAL A 131 -32.46 -0.91 27.78
CA VAL A 131 -31.72 -0.38 26.65
C VAL A 131 -30.53 -1.27 26.31
N VAL A 132 -30.60 -1.96 25.17
CA VAL A 132 -29.56 -2.89 24.69
C VAL A 132 -28.43 -2.16 23.95
N PHE A 133 -28.76 -1.07 23.26
CA PHE A 133 -27.83 -0.26 22.48
C PHE A 133 -28.34 1.18 22.42
N HIS A 134 -27.42 2.11 22.51
CA HIS A 134 -27.65 3.51 22.15
C HIS A 134 -26.54 3.98 21.20
N ALA A 135 -26.90 4.83 20.24
CA ALA A 135 -25.92 5.42 19.34
C ALA A 135 -25.14 6.53 20.05
N ASN A 136 -23.85 6.62 19.80
CA ASN A 136 -23.08 7.81 20.16
C ASN A 136 -23.61 9.02 19.40
N GLU A 137 -23.64 10.16 20.06
CA GLU A 137 -24.04 11.42 19.42
C GLU A 137 -23.10 11.76 18.27
N GLY A 138 -23.65 12.41 17.23
CA GLY A 138 -22.89 12.84 16.05
C GLY A 138 -22.88 11.79 14.93
N PRO A 139 -21.71 11.39 14.39
CA PRO A 139 -21.62 10.60 13.15
C PRO A 139 -22.31 9.23 13.21
N GLN A 140 -22.26 8.53 14.36
CA GLN A 140 -22.94 7.23 14.50
C GLN A 140 -24.46 7.38 14.43
N THR A 141 -25.01 8.39 15.11
CA THR A 141 -26.45 8.70 15.04
C THR A 141 -26.84 9.14 13.62
N GLN A 142 -26.03 9.95 12.96
CA GLN A 142 -26.27 10.37 11.58
C GLN A 142 -26.28 9.18 10.61
N PHE A 143 -25.38 8.23 10.76
CA PHE A 143 -25.35 7.02 9.95
C PHE A 143 -26.62 6.18 10.12
N LEU A 144 -27.03 5.94 11.37
CA LEU A 144 -28.24 5.18 11.66
C LEU A 144 -29.53 5.91 11.24
N ALA A 145 -29.53 7.24 11.21
CA ALA A 145 -30.67 8.06 10.78
C ALA A 145 -30.70 8.35 9.28
N ALA A 146 -29.64 7.99 8.53
CA ALA A 146 -29.48 8.37 7.12
C ALA A 146 -30.56 7.72 6.22
N ASP A 147 -31.20 8.55 5.41
CA ASP A 147 -32.25 8.12 4.45
C ASP A 147 -31.70 7.83 3.03
N GLU A 148 -30.46 8.19 2.76
CA GLU A 148 -29.79 7.98 1.48
C GLU A 148 -29.66 6.48 1.18
N LYS A 149 -29.68 6.14 -0.11
CA LYS A 149 -29.63 4.76 -0.59
C LYS A 149 -28.28 4.07 -0.37
N ASP A 150 -27.19 4.81 -0.37
CA ASP A 150 -25.83 4.30 -0.30
C ASP A 150 -24.99 5.22 0.58
N VAL A 151 -24.64 4.78 1.79
CA VAL A 151 -23.95 5.62 2.79
C VAL A 151 -22.65 4.98 3.23
N LEU A 152 -21.57 5.77 3.18
CA LEU A 152 -20.28 5.45 3.75
C LEU A 152 -20.12 6.13 5.13
N TYR A 153 -19.91 5.34 6.17
CA TYR A 153 -19.43 5.79 7.47
C TYR A 153 -17.93 5.48 7.57
N GLY A 154 -17.09 6.47 7.27
CA GLY A 154 -15.66 6.25 7.05
C GLY A 154 -14.78 7.28 7.74
N GLY A 155 -13.53 6.91 8.03
CA GLY A 155 -12.54 7.77 8.65
C GLY A 155 -11.74 7.07 9.74
N ALA A 156 -11.39 7.78 10.83
CA ALA A 156 -10.51 7.28 11.87
C ALA A 156 -11.01 5.98 12.52
N ALA A 157 -10.07 5.20 13.05
CA ALA A 157 -10.39 4.01 13.83
C ALA A 157 -11.09 4.38 15.16
N GLY A 158 -11.83 3.44 15.72
CA GLY A 158 -12.48 3.64 17.03
C GLY A 158 -13.80 4.41 17.02
N GLY A 159 -14.24 4.98 15.90
CA GLY A 159 -15.48 5.79 15.81
C GLY A 159 -16.81 5.02 15.91
N GLY A 160 -16.83 3.74 16.33
CA GLY A 160 -18.07 2.99 16.53
C GLY A 160 -18.69 2.39 15.26
N LYS A 161 -17.99 2.39 14.13
CA LYS A 161 -18.46 1.99 12.79
C LYS A 161 -19.04 0.56 12.76
N SER A 162 -18.30 -0.44 13.27
CA SER A 162 -18.70 -1.85 13.24
C SER A 162 -19.93 -2.14 14.10
N TYR A 163 -20.12 -1.41 15.20
CA TYR A 163 -21.36 -1.50 15.99
C TYR A 163 -22.56 -0.94 15.22
N ALA A 164 -22.40 0.20 14.57
CA ALA A 164 -23.46 0.77 13.72
C ALA A 164 -23.84 -0.20 12.59
N MET A 165 -22.86 -0.89 11.99
CA MET A 165 -23.08 -1.92 10.97
C MET A 165 -23.91 -3.12 11.49
N LEU A 166 -23.75 -3.50 12.76
CA LEU A 166 -24.53 -4.57 13.38
C LEU A 166 -25.94 -4.14 13.77
N VAL A 167 -26.11 -2.87 14.15
CA VAL A 167 -27.39 -2.36 14.66
C VAL A 167 -28.36 -1.95 13.54
N ASP A 168 -27.86 -1.31 12.48
CA ASP A 168 -28.71 -0.77 11.41
C ASP A 168 -29.63 -1.82 10.74
N PRO A 169 -29.18 -3.06 10.43
CA PRO A 169 -30.07 -4.08 9.86
C PRO A 169 -31.15 -4.58 10.82
N LEU A 170 -31.06 -4.31 12.11
CA LEU A 170 -32.11 -4.67 13.07
C LEU A 170 -33.39 -3.83 12.91
N ARG A 171 -33.32 -2.70 12.21
CA ARG A 171 -34.45 -1.79 11.96
C ARG A 171 -35.71 -2.48 11.49
N TYR A 172 -35.59 -3.50 10.65
CA TYR A 172 -36.68 -4.26 10.10
C TYR A 172 -36.68 -5.73 10.56
N ALA A 173 -35.96 -6.09 11.63
CA ALA A 173 -35.91 -7.48 12.15
C ALA A 173 -37.28 -8.00 12.66
N HIS A 174 -38.25 -7.11 12.89
CA HIS A 174 -39.64 -7.45 13.21
C HIS A 174 -40.50 -7.81 11.97
N LYS A 175 -40.00 -7.59 10.74
CA LYS A 175 -40.68 -7.82 9.46
C LYS A 175 -40.26 -9.14 8.83
N LYS A 176 -41.17 -10.04 8.51
CA LYS A 176 -40.91 -11.37 7.94
C LYS A 176 -40.13 -11.31 6.60
N ALA A 177 -40.40 -10.31 5.79
CA ALA A 177 -39.77 -10.15 4.46
C ALA A 177 -38.33 -9.59 4.52
N HIS A 178 -37.90 -9.14 5.71
CA HIS A 178 -36.56 -8.56 5.86
C HIS A 178 -35.45 -9.60 5.66
N ARG A 179 -34.52 -9.28 4.78
CA ARG A 179 -33.30 -10.06 4.51
C ARG A 179 -32.13 -9.10 4.46
N ALA A 180 -31.21 -9.22 5.40
CA ALA A 180 -30.00 -8.41 5.45
C ALA A 180 -28.76 -9.27 5.19
N LEU A 181 -27.74 -8.67 4.57
CA LEU A 181 -26.44 -9.27 4.30
C LEU A 181 -25.36 -8.35 4.85
N ILE A 182 -24.55 -8.84 5.79
CA ILE A 182 -23.35 -8.18 6.32
C ILE A 182 -22.13 -8.84 5.69
N LEU A 183 -21.26 -8.05 5.10
CA LEU A 183 -20.08 -8.51 4.38
C LEU A 183 -18.79 -7.97 4.97
N ARG A 184 -17.74 -8.77 4.91
CA ARG A 184 -16.32 -8.39 4.98
C ARG A 184 -15.53 -9.07 3.88
N ARG A 185 -14.24 -8.79 3.76
CA ARG A 185 -13.39 -9.41 2.75
C ARG A 185 -13.25 -10.92 2.95
N SER A 186 -13.07 -11.37 4.19
CA SER A 186 -12.82 -12.80 4.50
C SER A 186 -13.60 -13.30 5.70
N MET A 187 -13.78 -14.63 5.78
CA MET A 187 -14.43 -15.28 6.91
C MET A 187 -13.72 -15.05 8.27
N PRO A 188 -12.38 -15.08 8.37
CA PRO A 188 -11.70 -14.73 9.61
C PRO A 188 -12.03 -13.32 10.13
N GLU A 189 -12.15 -12.35 9.22
CA GLU A 189 -12.49 -10.97 9.58
C GLU A 189 -13.92 -10.81 10.11
N LEU A 190 -14.85 -11.66 9.67
CA LEU A 190 -16.24 -11.65 10.16
C LEU A 190 -16.39 -12.15 11.61
N ARG A 191 -15.40 -12.87 12.15
CA ARG A 191 -15.50 -13.51 13.46
C ARG A 191 -15.89 -12.52 14.56
N GLU A 192 -15.20 -11.39 14.62
CA GLU A 192 -15.47 -10.35 15.61
C GLU A 192 -16.90 -9.80 15.52
N LEU A 193 -17.38 -9.55 14.28
CA LEU A 193 -18.76 -9.07 14.07
C LEU A 193 -19.79 -10.12 14.50
N ILE A 194 -19.54 -11.40 14.19
CA ILE A 194 -20.41 -12.50 14.60
C ILE A 194 -20.45 -12.61 16.12
N ASP A 195 -19.31 -12.53 16.80
CA ASP A 195 -19.23 -12.63 18.25
C ASP A 195 -19.95 -11.45 18.92
N LYS A 196 -19.74 -10.23 18.46
CA LYS A 196 -20.52 -9.06 18.93
C LYS A 196 -22.03 -9.20 18.66
N SER A 197 -22.42 -9.79 17.52
CA SER A 197 -23.83 -10.04 17.23
C SER A 197 -24.47 -11.07 18.19
N ARG A 198 -23.67 -12.06 18.66
CA ARG A 198 -24.13 -13.04 19.66
C ARG A 198 -24.41 -12.42 21.03
N GLU A 199 -23.67 -11.37 21.36
CA GLU A 199 -23.92 -10.61 22.58
C GLU A 199 -25.15 -9.71 22.45
N LEU A 200 -25.30 -9.03 21.31
CA LEU A 200 -26.29 -7.98 21.10
C LEU A 200 -27.66 -8.50 20.68
N TYR A 201 -27.74 -9.40 19.68
CA TYR A 201 -29.03 -9.76 19.05
C TYR A 201 -30.00 -10.51 19.97
N PRO A 202 -29.55 -11.48 20.80
CA PRO A 202 -30.45 -12.15 21.74
C PRO A 202 -31.07 -11.24 22.80
N GLN A 203 -30.35 -10.18 23.17
CA GLN A 203 -30.84 -9.18 24.13
C GLN A 203 -31.91 -8.28 23.48
N ALA A 204 -31.66 -7.85 22.22
CA ALA A 204 -32.61 -7.00 21.49
C ALA A 204 -33.85 -7.76 20.97
N PHE A 205 -33.68 -9.04 20.60
CA PHE A 205 -34.72 -9.88 20.02
C PHE A 205 -34.71 -11.27 20.69
N PRO A 206 -35.28 -11.42 21.88
CA PRO A 206 -35.36 -12.71 22.55
C PRO A 206 -35.98 -13.80 21.66
N GLY A 207 -35.32 -14.95 21.61
CA GLY A 207 -35.74 -16.07 20.77
C GLY A 207 -35.13 -16.09 19.35
N CYS A 208 -34.32 -15.12 18.97
CA CYS A 208 -33.52 -15.23 17.74
C CYS A 208 -32.47 -16.36 17.86
N LYS A 209 -32.11 -16.99 16.75
CA LYS A 209 -31.20 -18.15 16.72
C LYS A 209 -30.16 -17.98 15.63
N PHE A 210 -28.91 -18.19 15.99
CA PHE A 210 -27.81 -18.20 15.03
C PHE A 210 -27.56 -19.62 14.49
N ARG A 211 -27.49 -19.77 13.18
CA ARG A 211 -27.09 -21.00 12.51
C ARG A 211 -25.63 -20.96 12.16
N GLU A 212 -24.83 -21.73 12.87
CA GLU A 212 -23.36 -21.72 12.76
C GLU A 212 -22.81 -22.07 11.37
N VAL A 213 -23.41 -23.04 10.68
CA VAL A 213 -22.96 -23.48 9.35
C VAL A 213 -23.27 -22.45 8.28
N GLU A 214 -24.49 -21.93 8.30
CA GLU A 214 -25.03 -20.99 7.32
C GLU A 214 -24.59 -19.55 7.60
N LYS A 215 -24.11 -19.26 8.84
CA LYS A 215 -23.79 -17.91 9.33
C LYS A 215 -24.98 -16.95 9.25
N VAL A 216 -26.17 -17.41 9.65
CA VAL A 216 -27.43 -16.68 9.53
C VAL A 216 -28.13 -16.58 10.87
N TRP A 217 -28.50 -15.37 11.26
CA TRP A 217 -29.48 -15.12 12.32
C TRP A 217 -30.90 -15.30 11.78
N ASN A 218 -31.69 -16.08 12.47
CA ASN A 218 -33.13 -16.22 12.24
C ASN A 218 -33.89 -15.58 13.40
N PHE A 219 -34.72 -14.60 13.10
CA PHE A 219 -35.54 -13.88 14.07
C PHE A 219 -36.92 -14.51 14.21
N PRO A 220 -37.60 -14.34 15.36
CA PRO A 220 -38.94 -14.86 15.56
C PRO A 220 -39.98 -14.40 14.53
N SER A 221 -39.81 -13.21 13.98
CA SER A 221 -40.61 -12.66 12.87
C SER A 221 -40.48 -13.44 11.55
N GLY A 222 -39.41 -14.22 11.40
CA GLY A 222 -38.96 -14.81 10.14
C GLY A 222 -37.97 -13.98 9.35
N ALA A 223 -37.58 -12.80 9.85
CA ALA A 223 -36.45 -12.02 9.28
C ALA A 223 -35.13 -12.80 9.36
N LYS A 224 -34.19 -12.47 8.50
CA LYS A 224 -32.85 -13.10 8.48
C LYS A 224 -31.77 -12.05 8.31
N ILE A 225 -30.65 -12.21 9.03
CA ILE A 225 -29.42 -11.46 8.84
C ILE A 225 -28.31 -12.48 8.57
N GLU A 226 -27.72 -12.41 7.41
CA GLU A 226 -26.67 -13.31 6.91
C GLU A 226 -25.31 -12.61 7.00
N PHE A 227 -24.27 -13.37 7.40
CA PHE A 227 -22.87 -12.94 7.33
C PHE A 227 -22.17 -13.64 6.16
N GLY A 228 -21.57 -12.86 5.28
CA GLY A 228 -20.91 -13.34 4.09
C GLY A 228 -19.59 -12.63 3.83
N PHE A 229 -18.87 -13.04 2.78
CA PHE A 229 -17.59 -12.47 2.44
C PHE A 229 -17.35 -12.40 0.93
N LEU A 230 -16.47 -11.45 0.52
CA LEU A 230 -15.99 -11.27 -0.85
C LEU A 230 -14.47 -11.12 -0.86
N GLU A 231 -13.74 -12.18 -1.14
CA GLU A 231 -12.28 -12.12 -1.29
C GLU A 231 -11.89 -11.63 -2.69
N ARG A 232 -12.69 -11.99 -3.69
CA ARG A 232 -12.50 -11.68 -5.10
C ARG A 232 -13.81 -11.20 -5.71
N ASP A 233 -13.72 -10.45 -6.79
CA ASP A 233 -14.90 -9.97 -7.51
C ASP A 233 -15.85 -11.11 -7.93
N ALA A 234 -15.30 -12.27 -8.31
CA ALA A 234 -16.11 -13.44 -8.68
C ALA A 234 -16.97 -14.01 -7.55
N ASP A 235 -16.65 -13.72 -6.30
CA ASP A 235 -17.40 -14.22 -5.14
C ASP A 235 -18.82 -13.65 -5.07
N VAL A 236 -19.09 -12.52 -5.74
CA VAL A 236 -20.44 -11.93 -5.82
C VAL A 236 -21.47 -12.88 -6.43
N TYR A 237 -21.04 -13.81 -7.28
CA TYR A 237 -21.93 -14.78 -7.91
C TYR A 237 -22.52 -15.80 -6.92
N ARG A 238 -21.96 -15.95 -5.70
CA ARG A 238 -22.57 -16.72 -4.60
C ARG A 238 -23.93 -16.15 -4.19
N TYR A 239 -24.12 -14.85 -4.37
CA TYR A 239 -25.35 -14.12 -4.05
C TYR A 239 -26.29 -14.00 -5.25
N GLN A 240 -25.97 -14.66 -6.37
CA GLN A 240 -26.83 -14.70 -7.56
C GLN A 240 -28.17 -15.36 -7.21
N GLY A 241 -29.27 -14.75 -7.66
CA GLY A 241 -30.62 -15.24 -7.36
C GLY A 241 -31.17 -14.83 -5.99
N GLN A 242 -30.33 -14.33 -5.08
CA GLN A 242 -30.77 -13.84 -3.77
C GLN A 242 -31.43 -12.45 -3.87
N ALA A 243 -32.21 -12.11 -2.86
CA ALA A 243 -32.84 -10.80 -2.70
C ALA A 243 -32.65 -10.31 -1.28
N TYR A 244 -32.13 -9.13 -1.14
CA TYR A 244 -31.88 -8.48 0.16
C TYR A 244 -32.60 -7.14 0.22
N SER A 245 -33.11 -6.79 1.39
CA SER A 245 -33.62 -5.46 1.67
C SER A 245 -32.56 -4.52 2.21
N TRP A 246 -31.47 -5.08 2.74
CA TRP A 246 -30.33 -4.36 3.28
C TRP A 246 -29.05 -5.11 2.99
N ILE A 247 -28.02 -4.39 2.55
CA ILE A 247 -26.68 -4.95 2.35
C ILE A 247 -25.67 -3.98 2.98
N GLY A 248 -24.82 -4.52 3.84
CA GLY A 248 -23.74 -3.80 4.48
C GLY A 248 -22.37 -4.42 4.19
N PHE A 249 -21.37 -3.58 3.92
CA PHE A 249 -19.98 -4.01 3.78
C PHE A 249 -19.13 -3.29 4.82
N ASP A 250 -18.65 -4.03 5.82
CA ASP A 250 -17.73 -3.49 6.82
C ASP A 250 -16.29 -3.58 6.30
N GLU A 251 -15.53 -2.50 6.39
CA GLU A 251 -14.20 -2.30 5.82
C GLU A 251 -14.18 -2.43 4.28
N ILE A 252 -15.07 -1.68 3.59
CA ILE A 252 -15.25 -1.76 2.13
C ILE A 252 -13.97 -1.42 1.33
N THR A 253 -13.02 -0.68 1.90
CA THR A 253 -11.71 -0.42 1.30
C THR A 253 -10.85 -1.68 1.09
N HIS A 254 -11.23 -2.79 1.71
CA HIS A 254 -10.59 -4.08 1.45
C HIS A 254 -11.09 -4.75 0.15
N LEU A 255 -12.19 -4.30 -0.44
CA LEU A 255 -12.70 -4.78 -1.72
C LEU A 255 -11.91 -4.15 -2.88
N PRO A 256 -11.24 -4.96 -3.74
CA PRO A 256 -10.31 -4.42 -4.73
C PRO A 256 -10.93 -3.48 -5.75
N THR A 257 -12.14 -3.78 -6.21
CA THR A 257 -12.83 -3.01 -7.25
C THR A 257 -14.27 -2.69 -6.86
N GLU A 258 -14.83 -1.69 -7.47
CA GLU A 258 -16.22 -1.27 -7.30
C GLU A 258 -17.23 -2.28 -7.86
N PHE A 259 -16.79 -3.21 -8.74
CA PHE A 259 -17.66 -4.17 -9.42
C PHE A 259 -18.50 -5.00 -8.45
N GLY A 260 -17.86 -5.54 -7.38
CA GLY A 260 -18.54 -6.37 -6.40
C GLY A 260 -19.67 -5.61 -5.68
N TRP A 261 -19.43 -4.36 -5.32
CA TRP A 261 -20.41 -3.49 -4.68
C TRP A 261 -21.60 -3.15 -5.57
N ASN A 262 -21.32 -2.76 -6.82
CA ASN A 262 -22.37 -2.48 -7.82
C ASN A 262 -23.20 -3.71 -8.18
N TYR A 263 -22.58 -4.90 -8.27
CA TYR A 263 -23.31 -6.13 -8.48
C TYR A 263 -24.27 -6.44 -7.32
N LEU A 264 -23.82 -6.28 -6.08
CA LEU A 264 -24.65 -6.48 -4.90
C LEU A 264 -25.80 -5.46 -4.81
N ALA A 265 -25.59 -4.21 -5.21
CA ALA A 265 -26.64 -3.20 -5.29
C ALA A 265 -27.81 -3.69 -6.16
N SER A 266 -27.55 -4.45 -7.23
CA SER A 266 -28.60 -5.06 -8.07
C SER A 266 -29.41 -6.16 -7.38
N ARG A 267 -28.99 -6.61 -6.19
CA ARG A 267 -29.71 -7.59 -5.36
C ARG A 267 -30.66 -6.93 -4.37
N LEU A 268 -30.64 -5.61 -4.25
CA LEU A 268 -31.55 -4.87 -3.36
C LEU A 268 -32.99 -4.90 -3.90
N ARG A 269 -33.82 -5.70 -3.27
CA ARG A 269 -35.24 -5.81 -3.57
C ARG A 269 -36.01 -6.42 -2.41
N THR A 270 -37.25 -6.05 -2.24
CA THR A 270 -38.18 -6.62 -1.27
C THR A 270 -39.58 -6.69 -1.83
N THR A 271 -40.40 -7.58 -1.29
CA THR A 271 -41.82 -7.69 -1.61
C THR A 271 -42.71 -6.90 -0.62
N ASP A 272 -42.12 -6.41 0.44
CA ASP A 272 -42.83 -5.63 1.47
C ASP A 272 -42.58 -4.13 1.22
N PRO A 273 -43.62 -3.34 0.86
CA PRO A 273 -43.47 -1.93 0.54
C PRO A 273 -43.11 -1.05 1.76
N GLU A 274 -43.29 -1.56 2.97
CA GLU A 274 -42.92 -0.82 4.19
C GLU A 274 -41.42 -0.99 4.54
N ILE A 275 -40.69 -1.85 3.84
CA ILE A 275 -39.26 -2.03 4.01
C ILE A 275 -38.52 -1.20 2.96
N LYS A 276 -37.81 -0.17 3.38
CA LYS A 276 -36.88 0.57 2.51
C LYS A 276 -35.67 -0.32 2.21
N THR A 277 -35.25 -0.33 0.94
CA THR A 277 -34.02 -1.03 0.51
C THR A 277 -32.86 -0.06 0.44
N TYR A 278 -31.71 -0.41 1.03
CA TYR A 278 -30.54 0.48 1.02
C TYR A 278 -29.22 -0.25 1.31
N LEU A 279 -28.12 0.43 0.99
CA LEU A 279 -26.74 0.01 1.18
C LEU A 279 -26.09 0.78 2.32
N ARG A 280 -25.22 0.12 3.05
CA ARG A 280 -24.39 0.71 4.10
C ARG A 280 -22.98 0.19 3.99
N CYS A 281 -22.00 1.07 4.09
CA CYS A 281 -20.62 0.63 4.16
C CYS A 281 -19.83 1.41 5.21
N THR A 282 -18.81 0.76 5.75
CA THR A 282 -17.87 1.38 6.66
C THR A 282 -16.46 1.22 6.12
N ALA A 283 -15.57 2.13 6.48
CA ALA A 283 -14.17 2.02 6.12
C ALA A 283 -13.26 2.84 7.04
N ASN A 284 -12.01 2.37 7.14
CA ASN A 284 -10.88 3.24 7.44
C ASN A 284 -10.21 3.63 6.13
N PRO A 285 -9.56 4.80 6.03
CA PRO A 285 -8.69 5.13 4.90
C PRO A 285 -7.57 4.11 4.76
N GLY A 286 -7.14 3.85 3.54
CA GLY A 286 -6.15 2.81 3.22
C GLY A 286 -6.79 1.52 2.72
N GLY A 287 -5.93 0.54 2.38
CA GLY A 287 -6.37 -0.71 1.76
C GLY A 287 -6.46 -0.65 0.23
N ILE A 288 -6.57 -1.84 -0.39
CA ILE A 288 -6.46 -2.02 -1.85
C ILE A 288 -7.55 -1.28 -2.64
N GLY A 289 -8.73 -1.09 -2.06
CA GLY A 289 -9.87 -0.42 -2.67
C GLY A 289 -10.04 1.05 -2.27
N ALA A 290 -9.14 1.61 -1.46
CA ALA A 290 -9.26 2.97 -0.96
C ALA A 290 -9.51 4.01 -2.07
N HIS A 291 -8.86 3.85 -3.22
CA HIS A 291 -8.99 4.77 -4.34
C HIS A 291 -10.42 4.86 -4.89
N TRP A 292 -11.07 3.72 -5.18
CA TRP A 292 -12.42 3.74 -5.73
C TRP A 292 -13.45 4.18 -4.69
N VAL A 293 -13.26 3.80 -3.40
CA VAL A 293 -14.12 4.23 -2.30
C VAL A 293 -14.03 5.73 -2.10
N LYS A 294 -12.81 6.29 -2.07
CA LYS A 294 -12.58 7.73 -1.98
C LYS A 294 -13.27 8.47 -3.12
N LYS A 295 -13.04 8.04 -4.37
CA LYS A 295 -13.67 8.64 -5.55
C LYS A 295 -15.20 8.59 -5.48
N ARG A 296 -15.78 7.46 -5.02
CA ARG A 296 -17.24 7.24 -4.99
C ARG A 296 -17.95 8.10 -3.94
N TYR A 297 -17.33 8.35 -2.78
CA TYR A 297 -18.00 8.95 -1.63
C TYR A 297 -17.34 10.23 -1.13
N VAL A 298 -16.00 10.26 -1.07
CA VAL A 298 -15.28 11.33 -0.37
C VAL A 298 -15.01 12.52 -1.30
N ASP A 299 -14.50 12.26 -2.51
CA ASP A 299 -14.16 13.29 -3.48
C ASP A 299 -15.40 13.85 -4.21
N SER A 300 -16.55 13.19 -4.10
CA SER A 300 -17.75 13.52 -4.88
C SER A 300 -18.56 14.66 -4.31
N ASN A 301 -18.48 14.91 -2.98
CA ASN A 301 -19.20 16.01 -2.34
C ASN A 301 -18.62 16.31 -0.94
N SER A 302 -19.07 17.42 -0.33
CA SER A 302 -18.71 17.77 1.04
C SER A 302 -19.20 16.71 2.05
N PRO A 303 -18.45 16.46 3.13
CA PRO A 303 -18.86 15.54 4.18
C PRO A 303 -20.25 15.90 4.75
N ASN A 304 -21.03 14.87 5.06
CA ASN A 304 -22.41 14.97 5.60
C ASN A 304 -23.46 15.57 4.63
N GLU A 305 -23.10 15.89 3.41
CA GLU A 305 -24.05 16.35 2.39
C GLU A 305 -24.49 15.18 1.49
N SER A 306 -25.80 15.18 1.16
CA SER A 306 -26.36 14.18 0.24
C SER A 306 -26.11 14.59 -1.21
N PHE A 307 -25.73 13.64 -2.05
CA PHE A 307 -25.56 13.85 -3.50
C PHE A 307 -26.11 12.67 -4.30
N ILE A 308 -26.28 12.86 -5.59
CA ILE A 308 -26.72 11.82 -6.52
C ILE A 308 -25.49 11.34 -7.29
N GLY A 309 -25.19 10.04 -7.21
CA GLY A 309 -24.12 9.43 -7.99
C GLY A 309 -24.49 9.20 -9.45
N ASP A 310 -23.50 8.83 -10.28
CA ASP A 310 -23.68 8.58 -11.73
C ASP A 310 -24.70 7.46 -12.03
N ASP A 311 -24.94 6.57 -11.07
CA ASP A 311 -25.95 5.50 -11.14
C ASP A 311 -27.36 5.96 -10.69
N GLY A 312 -27.54 7.22 -10.36
CA GLY A 312 -28.81 7.81 -9.89
C GLY A 312 -29.15 7.51 -8.43
N LEU A 313 -28.29 6.82 -7.68
CA LEU A 313 -28.52 6.58 -6.25
C LEU A 313 -28.09 7.78 -5.41
N THR A 314 -28.91 8.09 -4.40
CA THR A 314 -28.54 9.09 -3.38
C THR A 314 -27.45 8.52 -2.47
N ARG A 315 -26.41 9.32 -2.26
CA ARG A 315 -25.24 8.96 -1.46
C ARG A 315 -24.93 10.00 -0.40
N LYS A 316 -24.21 9.53 0.63
CA LYS A 316 -23.65 10.39 1.66
C LYS A 316 -22.36 9.79 2.21
N PHE A 317 -21.38 10.65 2.47
CA PHE A 317 -20.21 10.34 3.26
C PHE A 317 -20.32 10.94 4.66
N ILE A 318 -20.19 10.12 5.70
CA ILE A 318 -20.21 10.53 7.10
C ILE A 318 -18.82 10.27 7.67
N PRO A 319 -18.01 11.31 7.98
CA PRO A 319 -16.68 11.14 8.53
C PRO A 319 -16.72 10.66 9.98
N ALA A 320 -15.89 9.66 10.31
CA ALA A 320 -15.68 9.15 11.65
C ALA A 320 -14.39 9.67 12.26
N ARG A 321 -14.42 10.08 13.54
CA ARG A 321 -13.26 10.46 14.33
C ARG A 321 -13.18 9.61 15.59
N LEU A 322 -12.00 9.46 16.16
CA LEU A 322 -11.84 8.78 17.45
C LEU A 322 -12.64 9.47 18.57
N THR A 323 -12.64 10.81 18.56
CA THR A 323 -13.37 11.65 19.53
C THR A 323 -14.88 11.46 19.51
N ASP A 324 -15.45 10.88 18.43
CA ASP A 324 -16.89 10.60 18.32
C ASP A 324 -17.30 9.37 19.16
N ASN A 325 -16.33 8.65 19.74
CA ASN A 325 -16.57 7.53 20.62
C ASN A 325 -16.09 7.84 22.05
N PRO A 326 -17.00 8.28 22.93
CA PRO A 326 -16.66 8.69 24.29
C PRO A 326 -16.02 7.57 25.11
N TYR A 327 -16.35 6.30 24.83
CA TYR A 327 -15.81 5.14 25.54
C TYR A 327 -14.33 4.89 25.27
N LEU A 328 -13.84 5.19 24.06
CA LEU A 328 -12.44 5.03 23.68
C LEU A 328 -11.63 6.32 23.88
N ALA A 329 -12.30 7.46 23.87
CA ALA A 329 -11.62 8.76 24.06
C ALA A 329 -11.35 9.06 25.53
N LYS A 330 -12.06 8.42 26.48
CA LYS A 330 -12.05 8.75 27.92
C LYS A 330 -10.67 8.65 28.58
N ASP A 331 -9.90 7.61 28.29
CA ASP A 331 -8.61 7.32 28.92
C ASP A 331 -7.38 7.71 28.07
N GLY A 332 -7.59 8.06 26.80
CA GLY A 332 -6.53 8.40 25.84
C GLY A 332 -5.56 7.26 25.48
N ILE A 333 -5.73 6.06 26.03
CA ILE A 333 -4.82 4.94 25.82
C ILE A 333 -4.87 4.49 24.37
N TYR A 334 -6.06 4.40 23.78
CA TYR A 334 -6.22 4.00 22.40
C TYR A 334 -5.61 5.01 21.43
N GLU A 335 -5.73 6.30 21.70
CA GLU A 335 -5.08 7.37 20.93
C GLU A 335 -3.56 7.24 20.98
N GLN A 336 -2.97 7.01 22.17
CA GLN A 336 -1.53 6.77 22.30
C GLN A 336 -1.05 5.55 21.51
N MET A 337 -1.85 4.48 21.48
CA MET A 337 -1.55 3.30 20.64
C MET A 337 -1.53 3.66 19.17
N LEU A 338 -2.49 4.43 18.68
CA LEU A 338 -2.53 4.90 17.28
C LEU A 338 -1.38 5.86 16.97
N MET A 339 -0.98 6.72 17.90
CA MET A 339 0.18 7.61 17.75
C MET A 339 1.50 6.85 17.60
N SER A 340 1.62 5.64 18.16
CA SER A 340 2.80 4.79 18.02
C SER A 340 2.95 4.12 16.67
N LEU A 341 1.94 4.19 15.81
CA LEU A 341 1.96 3.60 14.47
C LEU A 341 2.89 4.37 13.53
N PRO A 342 3.37 3.71 12.45
CA PRO A 342 4.09 4.39 11.38
C PRO A 342 3.30 5.60 10.83
N PRO A 343 3.97 6.65 10.35
CA PRO A 343 3.30 7.92 9.98
C PRO A 343 2.12 7.78 9.04
N VAL A 344 2.22 6.90 8.02
CA VAL A 344 1.13 6.63 7.06
C VAL A 344 -0.09 6.05 7.77
N GLN A 345 0.10 4.96 8.53
CA GLN A 345 -0.97 4.30 9.26
C GLN A 345 -1.58 5.21 10.33
N ARG A 346 -0.77 6.05 10.98
CA ARG A 346 -1.26 7.05 11.92
C ARG A 346 -2.17 8.08 11.25
N LYS A 347 -1.76 8.65 10.11
CA LYS A 347 -2.61 9.57 9.35
C LYS A 347 -3.93 8.91 8.91
N GLN A 348 -3.89 7.64 8.51
CA GLN A 348 -5.09 6.89 8.12
C GLN A 348 -6.01 6.58 9.31
N LEU A 349 -5.46 5.99 10.38
CA LEU A 349 -6.26 5.42 11.45
C LEU A 349 -6.59 6.41 12.58
N LEU A 350 -5.70 7.37 12.86
CA LEU A 350 -5.94 8.39 13.89
C LEU A 350 -6.64 9.63 13.30
N GLU A 351 -6.11 10.14 12.18
CA GLU A 351 -6.62 11.39 11.57
C GLU A 351 -7.78 11.13 10.59
N GLY A 352 -7.96 9.88 10.14
CA GLY A 352 -8.98 9.54 9.14
C GLY A 352 -8.69 10.11 7.75
N ASN A 353 -7.43 10.35 7.43
CA ASN A 353 -7.00 11.01 6.21
C ASN A 353 -7.06 10.06 5.01
N TRP A 354 -7.87 10.41 4.01
CA TRP A 354 -8.09 9.65 2.77
C TRP A 354 -7.06 9.92 1.67
N ASP A 355 -6.19 10.91 1.86
CA ASP A 355 -5.18 11.29 0.87
C ASP A 355 -3.87 10.51 1.03
N VAL A 356 -3.76 9.69 2.06
CA VAL A 356 -2.58 8.90 2.38
C VAL A 356 -2.80 7.43 1.99
N ASN A 357 -2.03 6.95 1.00
CA ASN A 357 -2.11 5.56 0.53
C ASN A 357 -1.01 4.68 1.15
N GLU A 358 -1.42 3.59 1.80
CA GLU A 358 -0.51 2.52 2.20
C GLU A 358 -0.05 1.75 0.96
N GLY A 359 1.28 1.67 0.76
CA GLY A 359 1.86 1.07 -0.45
C GLY A 359 2.11 2.05 -1.59
N ALA A 360 1.82 3.34 -1.43
CA ALA A 360 2.31 4.36 -2.35
C ALA A 360 3.86 4.37 -2.35
N ALA A 361 4.44 4.52 -3.52
CA ALA A 361 5.89 4.53 -3.66
C ALA A 361 6.53 5.76 -2.99
N PHE A 362 5.79 6.87 -2.88
CA PHE A 362 6.28 8.16 -2.38
C PHE A 362 5.48 8.60 -1.15
N VAL A 363 5.70 7.93 -0.03
CA VAL A 363 5.03 8.23 1.25
C VAL A 363 5.43 9.59 1.83
N GLU A 364 6.54 10.16 1.39
CA GLU A 364 7.03 11.48 1.77
C GLU A 364 6.29 12.62 1.04
N PHE A 365 5.55 12.30 -0.04
CA PHE A 365 4.78 13.32 -0.75
C PHE A 365 3.62 13.79 0.12
N ASP A 366 3.74 15.01 0.61
CA ASP A 366 2.74 15.66 1.44
C ASP A 366 2.12 16.84 0.67
N PRO A 367 0.82 16.80 0.35
CA PRO A 367 0.15 17.88 -0.39
C PRO A 367 0.34 19.26 0.22
N ASP A 368 0.36 19.37 1.55
CA ASP A 368 0.44 20.65 2.25
C ASP A 368 1.79 21.35 2.08
N ILE A 369 2.85 20.58 1.75
CA ILE A 369 4.22 21.10 1.60
C ILE A 369 4.68 21.10 0.13
N HIS A 370 4.25 20.10 -0.64
CA HIS A 370 4.74 19.90 -2.01
C HIS A 370 3.86 20.56 -3.07
N ILE A 371 2.59 20.86 -2.76
CA ILE A 371 1.69 21.53 -3.70
C ILE A 371 1.65 23.02 -3.37
N VAL A 372 1.88 23.84 -4.38
CA VAL A 372 1.88 25.29 -4.22
C VAL A 372 0.96 25.96 -5.24
N ALA A 373 0.41 27.11 -4.87
CA ALA A 373 -0.36 27.94 -5.80
C ALA A 373 0.56 28.44 -6.93
N PRO A 374 0.05 28.59 -8.17
CA PRO A 374 0.82 29.13 -9.28
C PRO A 374 1.33 30.55 -9.02
N PHE A 375 2.56 30.78 -9.38
CA PHE A 375 3.20 32.10 -9.39
C PHE A 375 4.00 32.30 -10.67
N SER A 376 4.36 33.54 -10.99
CA SER A 376 5.16 33.84 -12.17
C SER A 376 6.58 33.34 -12.01
N ILE A 377 7.00 32.39 -12.87
CA ILE A 377 8.35 31.84 -12.86
C ILE A 377 9.36 32.89 -13.33
N PRO A 378 10.34 33.27 -12.51
CA PRO A 378 11.34 34.25 -12.89
C PRO A 378 12.06 33.89 -14.19
N ILE A 379 12.30 34.88 -15.04
CA ILE A 379 12.95 34.66 -16.35
C ILE A 379 14.40 34.13 -16.22
N THR A 380 15.04 34.38 -15.09
CA THR A 380 16.40 33.94 -14.78
C THR A 380 16.50 32.49 -14.34
N TRP A 381 15.36 31.84 -14.05
CA TRP A 381 15.36 30.45 -13.65
C TRP A 381 15.54 29.52 -14.85
N GLU A 382 16.40 28.52 -14.69
CA GLU A 382 16.59 27.50 -15.71
C GLU A 382 15.35 26.62 -15.81
N ARG A 383 14.85 26.49 -17.03
CA ARG A 383 13.67 25.69 -17.34
C ARG A 383 14.09 24.43 -18.08
N ILE A 384 13.41 23.32 -17.80
CA ILE A 384 13.61 22.04 -18.45
C ILE A 384 12.28 21.31 -18.53
N LYS A 385 12.09 20.47 -19.56
CA LYS A 385 10.92 19.59 -19.67
C LYS A 385 11.32 18.13 -19.73
N GLY A 386 10.45 17.26 -19.19
CA GLY A 386 10.53 15.82 -19.34
C GLY A 386 9.32 15.31 -20.09
N ILE A 387 9.52 14.39 -21.03
CA ILE A 387 8.45 13.88 -21.91
C ILE A 387 8.47 12.36 -21.86
N ASP A 388 7.33 11.78 -21.46
CA ASP A 388 6.99 10.38 -21.65
C ASP A 388 5.97 10.28 -22.80
N TYR A 389 6.31 9.51 -23.84
CA TYR A 389 5.48 9.40 -25.04
C TYR A 389 4.70 8.11 -25.08
N GLY A 390 3.37 8.20 -25.16
CA GLY A 390 2.46 7.12 -25.47
C GLY A 390 1.46 7.54 -26.55
N TYR A 391 1.13 6.65 -27.50
CA TYR A 391 0.04 6.86 -28.47
C TYR A 391 -1.24 6.18 -27.99
N ALA A 392 -1.16 4.89 -27.69
CA ALA A 392 -2.27 4.12 -27.13
C ALA A 392 -2.51 4.38 -25.65
N SER A 393 -1.47 4.78 -24.92
CA SER A 393 -1.51 5.34 -23.58
C SER A 393 -1.38 6.87 -23.63
N GLU A 394 -1.38 7.50 -22.50
CA GLU A 394 -1.20 8.93 -22.36
C GLU A 394 0.23 9.36 -22.73
N SER A 395 0.37 10.48 -23.44
CA SER A 395 1.61 11.23 -23.51
C SER A 395 1.62 12.23 -22.38
N ALA A 396 2.70 12.25 -21.60
CA ALA A 396 2.89 13.21 -20.52
C ALA A 396 4.11 14.11 -20.79
N CYS A 397 3.95 15.40 -20.57
CA CYS A 397 5.06 16.35 -20.56
C CYS A 397 4.95 17.21 -19.31
N VAL A 398 6.03 17.31 -18.54
CA VAL A 398 6.11 18.17 -17.37
C VAL A 398 7.22 19.20 -17.54
N TRP A 399 6.95 20.44 -17.16
CA TRP A 399 7.89 21.54 -17.21
C TRP A 399 8.31 21.92 -15.80
N GLY A 400 9.62 21.95 -15.59
CA GLY A 400 10.23 22.33 -14.32
C GLY A 400 11.10 23.58 -14.46
N ALA A 401 11.10 24.39 -13.43
CA ALA A 401 12.00 25.52 -13.27
C ALA A 401 12.78 25.42 -11.96
N MET A 402 14.07 25.78 -11.98
CA MET A 402 14.95 25.68 -10.82
C MET A 402 15.07 27.03 -10.13
N ASP A 403 14.70 27.06 -8.86
CA ASP A 403 15.01 28.19 -7.99
C ASP A 403 16.54 28.26 -7.78
N LYS A 404 17.15 29.38 -8.20
CA LYS A 404 18.61 29.56 -8.09
C LYS A 404 19.11 29.81 -6.66
N VAL A 405 18.18 30.14 -5.75
CA VAL A 405 18.56 30.48 -4.38
C VAL A 405 18.83 29.22 -3.54
N ASP A 406 17.93 28.26 -3.58
CA ASP A 406 18.01 27.07 -2.76
C ASP A 406 18.01 25.74 -3.58
N GLY A 407 17.92 25.82 -4.90
CA GLY A 407 17.90 24.65 -5.77
C GLY A 407 16.59 23.89 -5.80
N THR A 408 15.50 24.46 -5.29
CA THR A 408 14.16 23.85 -5.34
C THR A 408 13.68 23.77 -6.80
N LEU A 409 13.25 22.60 -7.22
CA LEU A 409 12.61 22.36 -8.51
C LEU A 409 11.11 22.62 -8.40
N ILE A 410 10.60 23.54 -9.21
CA ILE A 410 9.17 23.84 -9.28
C ILE A 410 8.61 23.25 -10.58
N ILE A 411 7.72 22.29 -10.49
CA ILE A 411 6.95 21.83 -11.66
C ILE A 411 5.77 22.78 -11.84
N TYR A 412 5.80 23.56 -12.91
CA TYR A 412 4.87 24.68 -13.10
C TYR A 412 3.83 24.46 -14.20
N ARG A 413 3.98 23.41 -15.01
CA ARG A 413 3.07 23.09 -16.11
C ARG A 413 3.10 21.58 -16.41
N GLU A 414 1.93 21.02 -16.78
CA GLU A 414 1.84 19.65 -17.30
C GLU A 414 0.99 19.60 -18.58
N LEU A 415 1.33 18.67 -19.47
CA LEU A 415 0.49 18.15 -20.53
C LEU A 415 0.27 16.67 -20.25
N TYR A 416 -1.00 16.23 -20.29
CA TYR A 416 -1.36 14.83 -20.10
C TYR A 416 -2.48 14.48 -21.07
N ARG A 417 -2.17 13.76 -22.16
CA ARG A 417 -3.13 13.56 -23.25
C ARG A 417 -2.85 12.29 -24.05
N LYS A 418 -3.90 11.61 -24.46
CA LYS A 418 -3.88 10.37 -25.25
C LYS A 418 -4.07 10.61 -26.74
N GLY A 419 -3.54 9.70 -27.58
CA GLY A 419 -3.79 9.68 -29.02
C GLY A 419 -3.06 10.74 -29.82
N LEU A 420 -1.95 11.29 -29.31
CA LEU A 420 -1.14 12.30 -30.01
C LEU A 420 -0.08 11.63 -30.88
N THR A 421 -0.02 12.02 -32.16
CA THR A 421 1.15 11.72 -32.99
C THR A 421 2.35 12.55 -32.52
N GLY A 422 3.58 12.17 -32.94
CA GLY A 422 4.75 13.00 -32.61
C GLY A 422 4.66 14.43 -33.17
N TYR A 423 3.92 14.62 -34.27
CA TYR A 423 3.68 15.95 -34.84
C TYR A 423 2.70 16.75 -33.97
N ASP A 424 1.56 16.17 -33.61
CA ASP A 424 0.55 16.83 -32.78
C ASP A 424 1.10 17.21 -31.41
N LEU A 425 1.86 16.28 -30.79
CA LEU A 425 2.53 16.54 -29.52
C LEU A 425 3.47 17.75 -29.61
N GLY A 426 4.26 17.84 -30.68
CA GLY A 426 5.17 18.96 -30.89
C GLY A 426 4.46 20.29 -31.07
N CYS A 427 3.36 20.32 -31.83
CA CYS A 427 2.53 21.53 -31.98
C CYS A 427 1.99 22.00 -30.62
N ILE A 428 1.40 21.09 -29.83
CA ILE A 428 0.84 21.43 -28.51
C ILE A 428 1.94 21.93 -27.57
N ILE A 429 3.11 21.29 -27.55
CA ILE A 429 4.25 21.75 -26.73
C ILE A 429 4.67 23.15 -27.16
N THR A 430 4.74 23.43 -28.46
CA THR A 430 5.08 24.77 -28.99
C THR A 430 4.07 25.81 -28.51
N ASP A 431 2.77 25.52 -28.63
CA ASP A 431 1.71 26.42 -28.19
C ASP A 431 1.78 26.70 -26.68
N MET A 432 2.04 25.66 -25.88
CA MET A 432 2.18 25.81 -24.43
C MET A 432 3.46 26.55 -23.99
N GLU A 433 4.49 26.63 -24.86
CA GLU A 433 5.75 27.34 -24.61
C GLU A 433 5.78 28.76 -25.18
N MET A 434 4.69 29.26 -25.80
CA MET A 434 4.65 30.60 -26.39
C MET A 434 4.99 31.72 -25.42
N GLU A 435 4.64 31.57 -24.15
CA GLU A 435 4.91 32.56 -23.10
C GLU A 435 6.28 32.36 -22.44
N ASP A 436 6.99 31.30 -22.78
CA ASP A 436 8.32 31.07 -22.23
C ASP A 436 9.37 31.93 -22.95
N PRO A 437 10.34 32.52 -22.24
CA PRO A 437 11.28 33.48 -22.83
C PRO A 437 12.23 32.85 -23.86
N LEU A 438 12.38 31.53 -23.80
CA LEU A 438 13.24 30.74 -24.72
C LEU A 438 12.61 29.33 -24.86
N SER A 439 12.90 28.66 -25.99
CA SER A 439 12.54 27.24 -26.16
C SER A 439 13.11 26.42 -25.01
N VAL A 440 12.25 25.74 -24.29
CA VAL A 440 12.63 24.95 -23.11
C VAL A 440 13.34 23.66 -23.54
N PRO A 441 14.62 23.46 -23.17
CA PRO A 441 15.29 22.21 -23.44
C PRO A 441 14.64 21.05 -22.68
N GLY A 442 14.75 19.82 -23.19
CA GLY A 442 14.08 18.70 -22.55
C GLY A 442 14.73 17.35 -22.79
N VAL A 443 14.14 16.38 -22.14
CA VAL A 443 14.45 14.96 -22.30
C VAL A 443 13.19 14.21 -22.73
N LEU A 444 13.38 13.26 -23.62
CA LEU A 444 12.30 12.43 -24.17
C LEU A 444 12.64 10.96 -23.92
N ASP A 445 11.62 10.19 -23.56
CA ASP A 445 11.75 8.74 -23.44
C ASP A 445 12.54 8.16 -24.62
N THR A 446 13.38 7.20 -24.31
CA THR A 446 14.25 6.57 -25.32
C THR A 446 13.50 5.69 -26.30
N SER A 447 12.33 5.16 -25.96
CA SER A 447 11.48 4.38 -26.86
C SER A 447 10.98 5.24 -28.03
N ALA A 448 10.70 6.51 -27.79
CA ALA A 448 10.27 7.47 -28.81
C ALA A 448 11.32 7.77 -29.90
N TRP A 449 12.57 7.34 -29.69
CA TRP A 449 13.65 7.41 -30.67
C TRP A 449 13.86 6.13 -31.46
N ALA A 450 13.10 5.07 -31.13
CA ALA A 450 13.15 3.81 -31.86
C ALA A 450 12.30 3.90 -33.14
N ARG A 451 12.78 3.31 -34.22
CA ARG A 451 12.02 3.19 -35.46
C ARG A 451 10.98 2.07 -35.29
N THR A 452 9.71 2.41 -35.36
CA THR A 452 8.58 1.46 -35.26
C THR A 452 8.03 1.01 -36.61
N GLY A 453 8.62 1.47 -37.71
CA GLY A 453 8.21 1.15 -39.07
C GLY A 453 9.35 1.23 -40.07
N THR A 454 9.10 0.80 -41.31
CA THR A 454 10.08 0.80 -42.41
C THR A 454 10.30 2.18 -43.03
N THR A 455 9.36 3.11 -42.83
CA THR A 455 9.41 4.45 -43.45
C THR A 455 8.87 5.51 -42.47
N GLY A 456 9.53 6.67 -42.44
CA GLY A 456 9.11 7.84 -41.66
C GLY A 456 10.09 8.21 -40.54
N PRO A 457 10.00 9.45 -40.01
CA PRO A 457 10.78 9.89 -38.87
C PRO A 457 10.26 9.22 -37.57
N THR A 458 11.16 9.01 -36.62
CA THR A 458 10.80 8.65 -35.26
C THR A 458 10.05 9.80 -34.60
N VAL A 459 9.36 9.54 -33.47
CA VAL A 459 8.70 10.60 -32.70
C VAL A 459 9.70 11.66 -32.26
N GLY A 460 10.87 11.23 -31.74
CA GLY A 460 11.93 12.15 -31.36
C GLY A 460 12.45 13.00 -32.51
N GLU A 461 12.66 12.38 -33.69
CA GLU A 461 13.07 13.12 -34.92
C GLU A 461 11.99 14.12 -35.37
N SER A 462 10.70 13.77 -35.23
CA SER A 462 9.58 14.65 -35.54
C SER A 462 9.56 15.90 -34.66
N LEU A 463 9.73 15.72 -33.34
CA LEU A 463 9.81 16.82 -32.39
C LEU A 463 11.03 17.72 -32.63
N VAL A 464 12.18 17.12 -32.89
CA VAL A 464 13.43 17.90 -33.21
C VAL A 464 13.28 18.70 -34.50
N LYS A 465 12.64 18.15 -35.54
CA LYS A 465 12.34 18.89 -36.78
C LYS A 465 11.43 20.11 -36.57
N GLN A 466 10.59 20.09 -35.53
CA GLN A 466 9.75 21.20 -35.13
C GLN A 466 10.48 22.23 -34.25
N GLY A 467 11.78 22.04 -34.00
CA GLY A 467 12.63 22.99 -33.28
C GLY A 467 12.78 22.68 -31.78
N HIS A 468 12.19 21.58 -31.26
CA HIS A 468 12.37 21.22 -29.86
C HIS A 468 13.78 20.71 -29.58
N LYS A 469 14.44 21.27 -28.57
CA LYS A 469 15.78 20.87 -28.11
C LYS A 469 15.68 19.69 -27.17
N LEU A 470 15.72 18.47 -27.70
CA LEU A 470 15.52 17.25 -26.94
C LEU A 470 16.76 16.35 -26.96
N ARG A 471 16.98 15.67 -25.84
CA ARG A 471 17.95 14.58 -25.71
C ARG A 471 17.26 13.33 -25.18
N ARG A 472 17.93 12.18 -25.26
CA ARG A 472 17.41 10.91 -24.75
C ARG A 472 17.40 10.92 -23.22
N ALA A 473 16.33 10.41 -22.62
CA ALA A 473 16.21 10.25 -21.18
C ALA A 473 17.08 9.11 -20.65
N ASP A 474 17.45 9.17 -19.38
CA ASP A 474 18.05 8.05 -18.66
C ASP A 474 16.96 7.03 -18.30
N LYS A 475 17.22 5.75 -18.60
CA LYS A 475 16.28 4.66 -18.37
C LYS A 475 16.31 4.06 -16.96
N ASN A 476 17.26 4.43 -16.13
CA ASN A 476 17.44 3.82 -14.82
C ASN A 476 16.27 4.16 -13.89
N ARG A 477 15.27 3.26 -13.81
CA ARG A 477 14.04 3.47 -13.05
C ARG A 477 14.31 3.53 -11.56
N ILE A 478 15.10 2.59 -11.03
CA ILE A 478 15.42 2.50 -9.59
C ILE A 478 16.16 3.76 -9.14
N GLN A 479 17.21 4.15 -9.87
CA GLN A 479 17.95 5.37 -9.54
C GLN A 479 17.07 6.62 -9.66
N GLY A 480 16.18 6.66 -10.65
CA GLY A 480 15.23 7.76 -10.83
C GLY A 480 14.24 7.87 -9.67
N LYS A 481 13.68 6.73 -9.21
CA LYS A 481 12.83 6.68 -8.02
C LYS A 481 13.57 7.20 -6.78
N ILE A 482 14.80 6.74 -6.54
CA ILE A 482 15.64 7.21 -5.42
C ILE A 482 15.85 8.73 -5.50
N GLN A 483 16.10 9.27 -6.69
CA GLN A 483 16.26 10.72 -6.88
C GLN A 483 14.96 11.48 -6.54
N ILE A 484 13.79 10.96 -6.92
CA ILE A 484 12.51 11.60 -6.56
C ILE A 484 12.33 11.60 -5.04
N HIS A 485 12.64 10.51 -4.33
CA HIS A 485 12.65 10.48 -2.86
C HIS A 485 13.54 11.59 -2.27
N GLU A 486 14.75 11.79 -2.83
CA GLU A 486 15.66 12.87 -2.38
C GLU A 486 15.09 14.27 -2.65
N TYR A 487 14.36 14.45 -3.74
CA TYR A 487 13.72 15.72 -4.09
C TYR A 487 12.48 16.02 -3.24
N LEU A 488 11.78 14.98 -2.76
CA LEU A 488 10.64 15.15 -1.85
C LEU A 488 11.05 15.48 -0.41
N LYS A 489 12.30 15.24 -0.01
CA LYS A 489 12.76 15.55 1.35
C LYS A 489 12.71 17.05 1.65
N VAL A 490 12.20 17.36 2.83
CA VAL A 490 12.20 18.71 3.37
C VAL A 490 13.63 19.08 3.80
N GLN A 491 14.10 20.21 3.32
CA GLN A 491 15.42 20.75 3.63
C GLN A 491 15.42 21.46 5.00
N PRO A 492 16.60 21.78 5.57
CA PRO A 492 16.68 22.51 6.84
C PRO A 492 16.01 23.90 6.83
N ASN A 493 15.79 24.48 5.65
CA ASN A 493 15.06 25.74 5.48
C ASN A 493 13.53 25.58 5.54
N GLY A 494 13.01 24.35 5.75
CA GLY A 494 11.59 24.03 5.79
C GLY A 494 10.91 23.84 4.43
N ARG A 495 11.65 24.00 3.30
CA ARG A 495 11.11 23.75 1.94
C ARG A 495 11.55 22.38 1.41
N PRO A 496 10.71 21.64 0.70
CA PRO A 496 11.14 20.47 -0.05
C PRO A 496 11.93 20.89 -1.28
N ARG A 497 12.76 19.97 -1.82
CA ARG A 497 13.47 20.24 -3.07
C ARG A 497 12.60 20.14 -4.32
N LEU A 498 11.39 19.57 -4.19
CA LEU A 498 10.38 19.49 -5.24
C LEU A 498 9.10 20.15 -4.77
N GLN A 499 8.60 21.10 -5.54
CA GLN A 499 7.26 21.67 -5.39
C GLN A 499 6.53 21.61 -6.73
N ILE A 500 5.21 21.48 -6.68
CA ILE A 500 4.38 21.25 -7.86
C ILE A 500 3.22 22.24 -7.81
N PHE A 501 2.96 22.93 -8.90
CA PHE A 501 1.77 23.79 -9.00
C PHE A 501 0.50 22.95 -8.95
N ASN A 502 -0.52 23.41 -8.25
CA ASN A 502 -1.82 22.74 -8.18
C ASN A 502 -2.51 22.61 -9.55
N THR A 503 -1.97 23.25 -10.58
CA THR A 503 -2.38 23.13 -11.99
C THR A 503 -1.80 21.90 -12.70
N CYS A 504 -1.06 21.04 -11.98
CA CYS A 504 -0.51 19.77 -12.49
C CYS A 504 -1.21 18.56 -11.82
N PRO A 505 -2.53 18.36 -12.03
CA PRO A 505 -3.33 17.41 -11.27
C PRO A 505 -2.95 15.95 -11.53
N ASN A 506 -2.49 15.59 -12.75
CA ASN A 506 -2.15 14.21 -13.06
C ASN A 506 -0.85 13.79 -12.39
N LEU A 507 0.18 14.63 -12.42
CA LEU A 507 1.43 14.37 -11.70
C LEU A 507 1.22 14.25 -10.19
N ILE A 508 0.43 15.16 -9.60
CA ILE A 508 0.06 15.13 -8.19
C ILE A 508 -0.61 13.81 -7.85
N LYS A 509 -1.61 13.41 -8.65
CA LYS A 509 -2.36 12.17 -8.45
C LYS A 509 -1.46 10.93 -8.54
N GLU A 510 -0.58 10.87 -9.54
CA GLU A 510 0.33 9.74 -9.71
C GLU A 510 1.32 9.64 -8.54
N LEU A 511 1.94 10.73 -8.09
CA LEU A 511 2.84 10.71 -6.95
C LEU A 511 2.16 10.28 -5.64
N GLN A 512 0.88 10.63 -5.47
CA GLN A 512 0.09 10.22 -4.30
C GLN A 512 -0.31 8.74 -4.33
N SER A 513 -0.49 8.15 -5.51
CA SER A 513 -1.18 6.87 -5.65
C SER A 513 -0.38 5.75 -6.30
N ILE A 514 0.75 6.05 -6.97
CA ILE A 514 1.55 5.04 -7.65
C ILE A 514 2.09 4.00 -6.65
N PRO A 515 1.74 2.70 -6.82
CA PRO A 515 2.18 1.69 -5.87
C PRO A 515 3.59 1.19 -6.18
N LEU A 516 4.20 0.57 -5.17
CA LEU A 516 5.43 -0.21 -5.35
C LEU A 516 5.15 -1.46 -6.20
N ASP A 517 6.09 -1.85 -7.06
CA ASP A 517 6.01 -3.12 -7.77
C ASP A 517 6.06 -4.30 -6.78
N LYS A 518 5.10 -5.23 -6.91
CA LYS A 518 4.96 -6.36 -5.99
C LYS A 518 6.11 -7.37 -6.06
N ARG A 519 6.80 -7.44 -7.21
CA ARG A 519 7.93 -8.35 -7.46
C ARG A 519 9.27 -7.70 -7.18
N ASN A 520 9.35 -6.39 -7.44
CA ASN A 520 10.54 -5.58 -7.20
C ASN A 520 10.18 -4.29 -6.44
N PRO A 521 10.10 -4.31 -5.11
CA PRO A 521 9.73 -3.14 -4.30
C PRO A 521 10.67 -1.94 -4.43
N GLU A 522 11.83 -2.10 -5.07
CA GLU A 522 12.73 -1.01 -5.38
C GLU A 522 12.24 -0.14 -6.56
N ASP A 523 11.28 -0.63 -7.36
CA ASP A 523 10.64 0.09 -8.46
C ASP A 523 9.16 0.40 -8.14
N VAL A 524 8.52 1.19 -9.00
CA VAL A 524 7.07 1.41 -8.99
C VAL A 524 6.37 0.40 -9.92
N ASP A 525 5.08 0.13 -9.65
CA ASP A 525 4.28 -0.76 -10.50
C ASP A 525 4.03 -0.13 -11.88
N THR A 526 4.60 -0.74 -12.91
CA THR A 526 4.49 -0.28 -14.31
C THR A 526 3.10 -0.55 -14.94
N HIS A 527 2.22 -1.25 -14.24
CA HIS A 527 0.83 -1.44 -14.67
C HIS A 527 -0.11 -0.34 -14.15
N ALA A 528 0.36 0.48 -13.22
CA ALA A 528 -0.36 1.67 -12.77
C ALA A 528 -0.17 2.82 -13.78
N ALA A 529 -0.96 3.89 -13.64
CA ALA A 529 -0.72 5.13 -14.36
C ALA A 529 0.59 5.76 -13.84
N ASP A 530 1.63 5.77 -14.69
CA ASP A 530 2.98 6.21 -14.34
C ASP A 530 3.57 7.23 -15.35
N HIS A 531 2.74 7.77 -16.25
CA HIS A 531 3.21 8.59 -17.37
C HIS A 531 3.75 9.96 -16.94
N ALA A 532 3.03 10.68 -16.07
CA ALA A 532 3.49 11.96 -15.54
C ALA A 532 4.66 11.76 -14.56
N TYR A 533 4.65 10.69 -13.78
CA TYR A 533 5.76 10.26 -12.94
C TYR A 533 7.01 9.95 -13.78
N ASP A 534 6.89 9.21 -14.88
CA ASP A 534 8.02 8.89 -15.75
C ASP A 534 8.57 10.15 -16.43
N ALA A 535 7.71 11.06 -16.88
CA ALA A 535 8.13 12.37 -17.39
C ALA A 535 8.91 13.18 -16.34
N LEU A 536 8.44 13.20 -15.07
CA LEU A 536 9.16 13.83 -13.95
C LEU A 536 10.50 13.13 -13.68
N ARG A 537 10.51 11.81 -13.67
CA ARG A 537 11.72 10.99 -13.46
C ARG A 537 12.78 11.30 -14.51
N TYR A 538 12.40 11.36 -15.79
CA TYR A 538 13.31 11.72 -16.88
C TYR A 538 13.87 13.14 -16.68
N LEU A 539 13.02 14.08 -16.29
CA LEU A 539 13.42 15.46 -16.02
C LEU A 539 14.46 15.50 -14.89
N ILE A 540 14.19 14.87 -13.75
CA ILE A 540 15.08 14.87 -12.58
C ILE A 540 16.41 14.18 -12.89
N MET A 541 16.39 13.02 -13.55
CA MET A 541 17.59 12.27 -13.93
C MET A 541 18.48 13.00 -14.94
N SER A 542 17.93 13.93 -15.69
CA SER A 542 18.67 14.72 -16.67
C SER A 542 19.49 15.87 -16.06
N ARG A 543 19.29 16.15 -14.78
CA ARG A 543 19.99 17.25 -14.11
C ARG A 543 21.33 16.80 -13.57
N PRO A 544 22.34 17.68 -13.53
CA PRO A 544 23.55 17.40 -12.78
C PRO A 544 23.15 17.15 -11.31
N ARG A 545 23.80 16.17 -10.68
CA ARG A 545 23.60 15.89 -9.25
C ARG A 545 23.77 17.20 -8.48
N ILE A 546 22.83 17.51 -7.58
CA ILE A 546 23.03 18.62 -6.64
C ILE A 546 24.18 18.16 -5.75
N ASN A 547 25.38 18.65 -6.05
CA ASN A 547 26.52 18.40 -5.19
C ASN A 547 26.22 19.06 -3.84
N ASN A 548 26.22 18.27 -2.79
CA ASN A 548 26.23 18.85 -1.45
C ASN A 548 27.39 19.86 -1.37
N PRO A 549 27.23 20.99 -0.68
CA PRO A 549 28.34 21.94 -0.46
C PRO A 549 29.61 21.28 0.04
N ILE A 550 29.48 20.17 0.78
CA ILE A 550 30.59 19.32 1.27
C ILE A 550 31.29 18.56 0.13
N ASP A 551 30.58 18.14 -0.92
CA ASP A 551 31.18 17.46 -2.08
C ASP A 551 31.91 18.47 -2.97
N ASN A 552 31.44 19.70 -3.07
CA ASN A 552 32.14 20.79 -3.74
C ASN A 552 33.45 21.13 -3.00
N LEU A 553 33.46 21.15 -1.68
CA LEU A 553 34.69 21.33 -0.90
C LEU A 553 35.68 20.17 -1.07
N ARG A 554 35.21 18.93 -1.20
CA ARG A 554 36.04 17.75 -1.48
C ARG A 554 36.59 17.76 -2.93
N GLN A 555 35.81 18.24 -3.89
CA GLN A 555 36.23 18.37 -5.27
C GLN A 555 37.24 19.51 -5.43
N PHE A 556 37.03 20.66 -4.77
CA PHE A 556 38.01 21.76 -4.68
C PHE A 556 39.34 21.32 -4.02
N HIS A 557 39.27 20.49 -3.00
CA HIS A 557 40.46 19.93 -2.35
C HIS A 557 41.18 18.89 -3.25
N ARG A 558 40.46 18.10 -4.06
CA ARG A 558 41.07 17.18 -5.02
C ARG A 558 41.71 17.91 -6.17
N GLU A 559 41.09 18.95 -6.73
CA GLU A 559 41.64 19.74 -7.82
C GLU A 559 42.82 20.62 -7.35
N SER A 560 42.85 21.05 -6.09
CA SER A 560 43.99 21.80 -5.51
C SER A 560 45.18 20.92 -5.14
N ILE A 561 45.01 19.60 -5.00
CA ILE A 561 46.09 18.65 -4.67
C ILE A 561 46.74 18.07 -5.94
N TYR A 562 46.09 18.17 -7.11
CA TYR A 562 46.58 17.66 -8.37
C TYR A 562 46.79 18.77 -9.42
N LYS A 563 47.55 19.80 -9.07
CA LYS A 563 48.30 20.56 -10.08
C LYS A 563 49.76 20.10 -9.98
N PRO A 564 50.32 19.43 -10.99
CA PRO A 564 51.75 19.27 -11.07
C PRO A 564 52.33 20.68 -11.14
N SER A 565 53.11 21.05 -10.14
CA SER A 565 53.99 22.19 -10.24
C SER A 565 55.06 21.82 -11.25
N ASP A 566 55.12 22.58 -12.31
CA ASP A 566 56.18 22.65 -13.32
C ASP A 566 56.22 21.62 -14.48
N ASP A 567 55.83 22.12 -15.64
CA ASP A 567 56.15 21.56 -16.96
C ASP A 567 57.57 21.88 -17.42
N THR A 568 58.53 22.10 -16.54
CA THR A 568 59.89 22.53 -16.90
C THR A 568 60.97 21.64 -16.30
N PHE A 569 60.87 20.31 -16.43
CA PHE A 569 62.07 19.47 -16.42
C PHE A 569 61.81 18.22 -17.27
N GLY A 570 62.16 18.35 -18.57
CA GLY A 570 62.48 17.21 -19.39
C GLY A 570 63.79 16.57 -18.93
N TYR A 571 63.69 15.29 -18.60
CA TYR A 571 64.63 14.23 -18.97
C TYR A 571 63.95 12.90 -18.75
#